data_3ecaf047de1d1bf80f6e06ad131b3217
#
_entry.id   3ecaf047de1d1bf80f6e06ad131b3217
#
_cell.length_a   1.000
_cell.length_b   1.000
_cell.length_c   1.000
_cell.angle_alpha   90.00
_cell.angle_beta   90.00
_cell.angle_gamma   90.00
#
_symmetry.space_group_name_H-M   'P 1'
#
loop_
_entity.id
_entity.type
_entity.pdbx_description
1 polymer ?
#
loop_
_entity_poly.entity_id
_entity_poly.type
_entity_poly.pdbx_seq_one_letter_code
_entity_poly.pdbx_strand_id
1 'polypeptide(L)'
;KLLALKDQGALAEREERWPDAVELYEQALAIDALILFATEGVTRSQPRAELDARLETIPEERDRLIDARILRLAEETLAEATALANPGPRLQGQIAAAEATISYANTPIATTLSSDGLTDITLLRVKRLGTLTERTLSLRPGVYTAVGMRTGYRDVRVTFEVRPNQNNAVEIRCAEAI
;
A
#
# COMPACT_ATOMS: atom_id res chain seq x y z
N LYS A 1 41.19 -9.93 -3.54
CA LYS A 1 40.05 -8.99 -3.54
C LYS A 1 38.81 -9.62 -4.18
N LEU A 2 38.87 -10.17 -5.40
CA LEU A 2 37.74 -10.80 -6.08
C LEU A 2 37.15 -11.97 -5.28
N LEU A 3 38.01 -12.86 -4.72
CA LEU A 3 37.54 -13.97 -3.88
C LEU A 3 36.76 -13.49 -2.65
N ALA A 4 37.27 -12.44 -1.98
CA ALA A 4 36.55 -11.85 -0.84
C ALA A 4 35.18 -11.28 -1.22
N LEU A 5 35.07 -10.60 -2.36
CA LEU A 5 33.79 -10.09 -2.87
C LEU A 5 32.81 -11.22 -3.20
N LYS A 6 33.31 -12.33 -3.78
CA LYS A 6 32.50 -13.54 -4.03
C LYS A 6 31.93 -14.11 -2.72
N ASP A 7 32.80 -14.28 -1.71
CA ASP A 7 32.38 -14.90 -0.44
C ASP A 7 31.42 -13.99 0.33
N GLN A 8 31.67 -12.67 0.32
CA GLN A 8 30.79 -11.68 0.94
C GLN A 8 29.43 -11.57 0.22
N GLY A 9 29.42 -11.58 -1.12
CA GLY A 9 28.18 -11.59 -1.90
C GLY A 9 27.34 -12.84 -1.61
N ALA A 10 27.96 -14.02 -1.59
CA ALA A 10 27.29 -15.26 -1.26
C ALA A 10 26.79 -15.30 0.20
N LEU A 11 27.48 -14.64 1.13
CA LEU A 11 27.00 -14.48 2.50
C LEU A 11 25.78 -13.56 2.56
N ALA A 12 25.83 -12.42 1.88
CA ALA A 12 24.71 -11.48 1.80
C ALA A 12 23.44 -12.14 1.21
N GLU A 13 23.58 -12.96 0.13
CA GLU A 13 22.47 -13.75 -0.41
C GLU A 13 21.86 -14.69 0.64
N ARG A 14 22.67 -15.42 1.39
CA ARG A 14 22.20 -16.33 2.45
C ARG A 14 21.50 -15.62 3.59
N GLU A 15 21.90 -14.40 3.88
CA GLU A 15 21.29 -13.53 4.91
C GLU A 15 20.15 -12.69 4.36
N GLU A 16 19.74 -12.93 3.10
CA GLU A 16 18.67 -12.17 2.40
C GLU A 16 18.94 -10.66 2.35
N ARG A 17 20.21 -10.24 2.39
CA ARG A 17 20.65 -8.86 2.19
C ARG A 17 20.88 -8.62 0.70
N TRP A 18 19.82 -8.65 -0.06
CA TRP A 18 19.86 -8.64 -1.52
C TRP A 18 20.52 -7.39 -2.12
N PRO A 19 20.22 -6.16 -1.64
CA PRO A 19 20.90 -4.96 -2.12
C PRO A 19 22.42 -5.03 -1.91
N ASP A 20 22.87 -5.50 -0.73
CA ASP A 20 24.29 -5.64 -0.43
C ASP A 20 24.96 -6.68 -1.35
N ALA A 21 24.25 -7.78 -1.63
CA ALA A 21 24.74 -8.80 -2.56
C ALA A 21 24.96 -8.23 -3.95
N VAL A 22 23.99 -7.46 -4.48
CA VAL A 22 24.10 -6.78 -5.77
C VAL A 22 25.32 -5.86 -5.78
N GLU A 23 25.46 -4.98 -4.79
CA GLU A 23 26.58 -4.04 -4.70
C GLU A 23 27.94 -4.76 -4.69
N LEU A 24 28.07 -5.85 -3.93
CA LEU A 24 29.30 -6.63 -3.85
C LEU A 24 29.67 -7.30 -5.19
N TYR A 25 28.69 -7.82 -5.91
CA TYR A 25 28.90 -8.39 -7.24
C TYR A 25 29.21 -7.30 -8.28
N GLU A 26 28.57 -6.14 -8.21
CA GLU A 26 28.89 -5.00 -9.08
C GLU A 26 30.33 -4.48 -8.82
N GLN A 27 30.77 -4.44 -7.58
CA GLN A 27 32.17 -4.13 -7.25
C GLN A 27 33.16 -5.15 -7.86
N ALA A 28 32.77 -6.42 -7.95
CA ALA A 28 33.59 -7.43 -8.61
C ALA A 28 33.62 -7.23 -10.14
N LEU A 29 32.48 -6.87 -10.75
CA LEU A 29 32.40 -6.55 -12.19
C LEU A 29 33.18 -5.29 -12.54
N ALA A 30 33.29 -4.31 -11.63
CA ALA A 30 34.12 -3.13 -11.82
C ALA A 30 35.64 -3.46 -11.85
N ILE A 31 36.05 -4.61 -11.28
CA ILE A 31 37.44 -5.08 -11.35
C ILE A 31 37.67 -5.91 -12.61
N ASP A 32 36.72 -6.79 -12.93
CA ASP A 32 36.75 -7.65 -14.11
C ASP A 32 35.32 -7.85 -14.63
N ALA A 33 34.98 -7.16 -15.71
CA ALA A 33 33.64 -7.14 -16.29
C ALA A 33 33.18 -8.50 -16.85
N LEU A 34 34.09 -9.46 -17.05
CA LEU A 34 33.79 -10.77 -17.60
C LEU A 34 33.72 -11.88 -16.54
N ILE A 35 33.84 -11.52 -15.27
CA ILE A 35 33.88 -12.51 -14.19
C ILE A 35 32.50 -13.16 -13.96
N LEU A 36 32.42 -14.46 -14.24
CA LEU A 36 31.17 -15.22 -14.33
C LEU A 36 30.37 -15.21 -13.00
N PHE A 37 31.06 -15.45 -11.86
CA PHE A 37 30.34 -15.52 -10.57
C PHE A 37 29.61 -14.22 -10.22
N ALA A 38 30.15 -13.07 -10.63
CA ALA A 38 29.56 -11.76 -10.33
C ALA A 38 28.38 -11.48 -11.29
N THR A 39 28.51 -11.80 -12.58
CA THR A 39 27.39 -11.70 -13.54
C THR A 39 26.21 -12.58 -13.10
N GLU A 40 26.47 -13.82 -12.73
CA GLU A 40 25.44 -14.74 -12.21
C GLU A 40 24.88 -14.25 -10.88
N GLY A 41 25.72 -13.70 -10.00
CA GLY A 41 25.32 -13.13 -8.70
C GLY A 41 24.36 -11.97 -8.86
N VAL A 42 24.66 -10.99 -9.72
CA VAL A 42 23.75 -9.87 -10.02
C VAL A 42 22.43 -10.39 -10.61
N THR A 43 22.52 -11.31 -11.58
CA THR A 43 21.31 -11.89 -12.21
C THR A 43 20.37 -12.56 -11.21
N ARG A 44 20.91 -13.20 -10.17
CA ARG A 44 20.09 -13.82 -9.10
C ARG A 44 19.60 -12.80 -8.08
N SER A 45 20.47 -11.87 -7.68
CA SER A 45 20.20 -10.97 -6.54
C SER A 45 19.38 -9.75 -6.91
N GLN A 46 19.52 -9.21 -8.13
CA GLN A 46 18.83 -7.99 -8.56
C GLN A 46 17.29 -8.12 -8.50
N PRO A 47 16.64 -9.17 -9.04
CA PRO A 47 15.19 -9.31 -8.93
C PRO A 47 14.71 -9.46 -7.49
N ARG A 48 15.55 -10.08 -6.64
CA ARG A 48 15.24 -10.24 -5.22
C ARG A 48 15.35 -8.91 -4.46
N ALA A 49 16.35 -8.07 -4.77
CA ALA A 49 16.49 -6.74 -4.20
C ALA A 49 15.33 -5.82 -4.61
N GLU A 50 14.88 -5.91 -5.85
CA GLU A 50 13.71 -5.15 -6.33
C GLU A 50 12.40 -5.59 -5.65
N LEU A 51 12.21 -6.89 -5.46
CA LEU A 51 11.06 -7.43 -4.74
C LEU A 51 11.10 -7.02 -3.25
N ASP A 52 12.26 -7.12 -2.60
CA ASP A 52 12.49 -6.71 -1.22
C ASP A 52 12.07 -5.24 -1.00
N ALA A 53 12.55 -4.34 -1.86
CA ALA A 53 12.18 -2.92 -1.81
C ALA A 53 10.67 -2.69 -1.99
N ARG A 54 10.03 -3.38 -2.92
CA ARG A 54 8.57 -3.28 -3.13
C ARG A 54 7.77 -3.79 -1.92
N LEU A 55 8.20 -4.87 -1.30
CA LEU A 55 7.55 -5.42 -0.10
C LEU A 55 7.67 -4.48 1.09
N GLU A 56 8.81 -3.82 1.27
CA GLU A 56 9.03 -2.86 2.36
C GLU A 56 8.11 -1.64 2.25
N THR A 57 7.79 -1.18 1.04
CA THR A 57 6.90 -0.02 0.86
C THR A 57 5.44 -0.29 1.22
N ILE A 58 4.96 -1.54 1.19
CA ILE A 58 3.54 -1.87 1.43
C ILE A 58 3.09 -1.45 2.84
N PRO A 59 3.77 -1.80 3.94
CA PRO A 59 3.40 -1.35 5.27
C PRO A 59 3.57 0.17 5.48
N GLU A 60 4.59 0.76 4.87
CA GLU A 60 4.88 2.19 4.97
C GLU A 60 3.82 3.04 4.29
N GLU A 61 3.29 2.57 3.16
CA GLU A 61 2.28 3.27 2.35
C GLU A 61 0.84 2.80 2.65
N ARG A 62 0.58 2.23 3.83
CA ARG A 62 -0.72 1.66 4.20
C ARG A 62 -1.91 2.57 3.88
N ASP A 63 -1.80 3.86 4.13
CA ASP A 63 -2.90 4.81 3.91
C ASP A 63 -3.16 5.08 2.41
N ARG A 64 -2.19 4.76 1.53
CA ARG A 64 -2.35 4.87 0.07
C ARG A 64 -3.07 3.66 -0.54
N LEU A 65 -3.22 2.56 0.19
CA LEU A 65 -3.94 1.36 -0.27
C LEU A 65 -5.45 1.58 -0.44
N ILE A 66 -5.98 2.75 -0.06
CA ILE A 66 -7.33 3.18 -0.44
C ILE A 66 -7.46 3.34 -1.97
N ASP A 67 -6.39 3.70 -2.66
CA ASP A 67 -6.36 3.73 -4.12
C ASP A 67 -6.31 2.31 -4.67
N ALA A 68 -7.32 1.95 -5.49
CA ALA A 68 -7.47 0.61 -6.03
C ALA A 68 -6.30 0.17 -6.92
N ARG A 69 -5.56 1.11 -7.52
CA ARG A 69 -4.38 0.79 -8.35
C ARG A 69 -3.19 0.42 -7.47
N ILE A 70 -2.98 1.17 -6.38
CA ILE A 70 -1.89 0.91 -5.42
C ILE A 70 -2.16 -0.40 -4.70
N LEU A 71 -3.41 -0.65 -4.27
CA LEU A 71 -3.79 -1.91 -3.65
C LEU A 71 -3.52 -3.11 -4.57
N ARG A 72 -3.91 -3.02 -5.84
CA ARG A 72 -3.64 -4.09 -6.81
C ARG A 72 -2.15 -4.36 -6.98
N LEU A 73 -1.32 -3.30 -7.07
CA LEU A 73 0.12 -3.46 -7.17
C LEU A 73 0.71 -4.14 -5.92
N ALA A 74 0.20 -3.82 -4.73
CA ALA A 74 0.59 -4.49 -3.50
C ALA A 74 0.19 -5.97 -3.50
N GLU A 75 -1.02 -6.30 -3.97
CA GLU A 75 -1.50 -7.68 -4.12
C GLU A 75 -0.67 -8.48 -5.13
N GLU A 76 -0.31 -7.88 -6.26
CA GLU A 76 0.58 -8.48 -7.27
C GLU A 76 1.98 -8.73 -6.70
N THR A 77 2.54 -7.78 -5.94
CA THR A 77 3.83 -7.92 -5.27
C THR A 77 3.81 -9.04 -4.23
N LEU A 78 2.74 -9.14 -3.44
CA LEU A 78 2.55 -10.21 -2.47
C LEU A 78 2.43 -11.58 -3.17
N ALA A 79 1.69 -11.65 -4.27
CA ALA A 79 1.55 -12.88 -5.07
C ALA A 79 2.90 -13.34 -5.64
N GLU A 80 3.73 -12.43 -6.14
CA GLU A 80 5.08 -12.72 -6.60
C GLU A 80 5.95 -13.28 -5.47
N ALA A 81 5.91 -12.64 -4.28
CA ALA A 81 6.68 -13.06 -3.12
C ALA A 81 6.28 -14.47 -2.63
N THR A 82 4.97 -14.73 -2.56
CA THR A 82 4.44 -16.03 -2.10
C THR A 82 4.68 -17.17 -3.08
N ALA A 83 4.89 -16.87 -4.36
CA ALA A 83 5.21 -17.87 -5.38
C ALA A 83 6.68 -18.36 -5.30
N LEU A 84 7.53 -17.68 -4.53
CA LEU A 84 8.94 -18.06 -4.40
C LEU A 84 9.10 -19.32 -3.55
N ALA A 85 9.85 -20.27 -4.08
CA ALA A 85 10.17 -21.50 -3.34
C ALA A 85 11.15 -21.22 -2.20
N ASN A 86 10.95 -21.87 -1.06
CA ASN A 86 11.84 -21.83 0.10
C ASN A 86 12.16 -20.38 0.59
N PRO A 87 11.14 -19.60 0.97
CA PRO A 87 11.35 -18.26 1.49
C PRO A 87 12.18 -18.30 2.79
N GLY A 88 13.21 -17.47 2.87
CA GLY A 88 13.99 -17.30 4.09
C GLY A 88 13.24 -16.47 5.14
N PRO A 89 13.82 -16.32 6.34
CA PRO A 89 13.14 -15.65 7.45
C PRO A 89 12.75 -14.20 7.18
N ARG A 90 13.60 -13.45 6.45
CA ARG A 90 13.31 -12.06 6.08
C ARG A 90 12.11 -11.98 5.14
N LEU A 91 12.11 -12.76 4.06
CA LEU A 91 11.00 -12.79 3.12
C LEU A 91 9.69 -13.24 3.78
N GLN A 92 9.73 -14.24 4.68
CA GLN A 92 8.54 -14.66 5.43
C GLN A 92 7.97 -13.53 6.28
N GLY A 93 8.82 -12.75 6.95
CA GLY A 93 8.41 -11.59 7.72
C GLY A 93 7.78 -10.49 6.84
N GLN A 94 8.36 -10.22 5.68
CA GLN A 94 7.84 -9.25 4.72
C GLN A 94 6.49 -9.69 4.14
N ILE A 95 6.34 -10.97 3.78
CA ILE A 95 5.06 -11.53 3.33
C ILE A 95 3.99 -11.33 4.41
N ALA A 96 4.27 -11.71 5.66
CA ALA A 96 3.32 -11.56 6.76
C ALA A 96 2.92 -10.09 7.01
N ALA A 97 3.86 -9.15 6.93
CA ALA A 97 3.60 -7.72 7.06
C ALA A 97 2.73 -7.19 5.91
N ALA A 98 3.03 -7.60 4.67
CA ALA A 98 2.24 -7.22 3.50
C ALA A 98 0.82 -7.80 3.56
N GLU A 99 0.65 -9.08 3.92
CA GLU A 99 -0.66 -9.71 4.11
C GLU A 99 -1.50 -8.97 5.15
N ALA A 100 -0.93 -8.65 6.31
CA ALA A 100 -1.62 -7.91 7.37
C ALA A 100 -2.07 -6.53 6.88
N THR A 101 -1.22 -5.83 6.14
CA THR A 101 -1.49 -4.48 5.62
C THR A 101 -2.58 -4.50 4.56
N ILE A 102 -2.52 -5.43 3.61
CA ILE A 102 -3.52 -5.61 2.55
C ILE A 102 -4.87 -6.05 3.16
N SER A 103 -4.85 -6.97 4.11
CA SER A 103 -6.05 -7.41 4.84
C SER A 103 -6.72 -6.24 5.56
N TYR A 104 -5.94 -5.40 6.24
CA TYR A 104 -6.43 -4.17 6.87
C TYR A 104 -7.09 -3.24 5.84
N ALA A 105 -6.43 -2.99 4.71
CA ALA A 105 -6.95 -2.11 3.66
C ALA A 105 -8.23 -2.66 2.99
N ASN A 106 -8.40 -3.98 2.97
CA ASN A 106 -9.58 -4.63 2.40
C ASN A 106 -10.73 -4.83 3.40
N THR A 107 -10.52 -4.59 4.70
CA THR A 107 -11.55 -4.79 5.72
C THR A 107 -12.62 -3.69 5.64
N PRO A 108 -13.90 -4.03 5.35
CA PRO A 108 -14.97 -3.04 5.29
C PRO A 108 -15.31 -2.54 6.70
N ILE A 109 -15.49 -1.22 6.83
CA ILE A 109 -15.85 -0.55 8.08
C ILE A 109 -17.20 0.11 7.91
N ALA A 110 -18.14 -0.17 8.81
CA ALA A 110 -19.43 0.52 8.85
C ALA A 110 -19.20 2.01 9.17
N THR A 111 -19.66 2.88 8.26
CA THR A 111 -19.54 4.34 8.38
C THR A 111 -20.92 4.95 8.21
N THR A 112 -21.40 5.65 9.22
CA THR A 112 -22.72 6.27 9.21
C THR A 112 -22.63 7.72 8.76
N LEU A 113 -23.30 8.05 7.67
CA LEU A 113 -23.46 9.42 7.18
C LEU A 113 -24.85 9.92 7.55
N SER A 114 -24.92 11.09 8.16
CA SER A 114 -26.18 11.75 8.52
C SER A 114 -26.34 13.11 7.85
N SER A 115 -27.57 13.53 7.62
CA SER A 115 -27.92 14.81 7.00
C SER A 115 -29.34 15.25 7.38
N ASP A 116 -29.77 16.38 6.80
CA ASP A 116 -31.08 17.00 7.01
C ASP A 116 -32.20 16.48 6.07
N GLY A 117 -31.93 15.49 5.22
CA GLY A 117 -32.89 14.98 4.23
C GLY A 117 -33.11 15.91 3.02
N LEU A 118 -32.47 17.08 2.97
CA LEU A 118 -32.63 18.08 1.91
C LEU A 118 -31.30 18.33 1.15
N THR A 119 -30.17 18.05 1.77
CA THR A 119 -28.85 18.18 1.18
C THR A 119 -28.55 16.97 0.31
N ASP A 120 -28.24 17.19 -0.98
CA ASP A 120 -27.79 16.14 -1.91
C ASP A 120 -26.30 15.87 -1.68
N ILE A 121 -25.99 14.65 -1.30
CA ILE A 121 -24.63 14.26 -0.89
C ILE A 121 -23.96 13.42 -1.97
N THR A 122 -22.72 13.78 -2.29
CA THR A 122 -21.82 12.99 -3.13
C THR A 122 -20.56 12.65 -2.35
N LEU A 123 -20.28 11.36 -2.18
CA LEU A 123 -19.01 10.86 -1.67
C LEU A 123 -18.04 10.77 -2.85
N LEU A 124 -17.05 11.66 -2.88
CA LEU A 124 -16.11 11.79 -4.00
C LEU A 124 -15.36 10.48 -4.25
N ARG A 125 -15.20 10.12 -5.52
CA ARG A 125 -14.53 8.88 -5.99
C ARG A 125 -15.22 7.58 -5.57
N VAL A 126 -16.36 7.65 -4.88
CA VAL A 126 -17.14 6.47 -4.46
C VAL A 126 -18.47 6.45 -5.17
N LYS A 127 -19.42 7.31 -4.76
CA LYS A 127 -20.74 7.41 -5.41
C LYS A 127 -21.51 8.64 -4.95
N ARG A 128 -22.53 9.03 -5.74
CA ARG A 128 -23.58 9.94 -5.32
C ARG A 128 -24.58 9.20 -4.42
N LEU A 129 -24.91 9.78 -3.28
CA LEU A 129 -25.82 9.22 -2.30
C LEU A 129 -27.23 9.82 -2.38
N GLY A 130 -27.36 11.03 -2.97
CA GLY A 130 -28.60 11.78 -2.99
C GLY A 130 -28.92 12.40 -1.62
N THR A 131 -30.18 12.78 -1.43
CA THR A 131 -30.68 13.27 -0.14
C THR A 131 -30.90 12.10 0.81
N LEU A 132 -30.52 12.28 2.07
CA LEU A 132 -30.65 11.27 3.12
C LEU A 132 -30.79 11.92 4.49
N THR A 133 -31.40 11.25 5.44
CA THR A 133 -31.35 11.59 6.87
C THR A 133 -30.22 10.83 7.57
N GLU A 134 -30.13 9.53 7.30
CA GLU A 134 -29.07 8.65 7.77
C GLU A 134 -28.84 7.51 6.79
N ARG A 135 -27.57 7.15 6.59
CA ARG A 135 -27.19 5.98 5.78
C ARG A 135 -25.87 5.40 6.26
N THR A 136 -25.85 4.11 6.52
CA THR A 136 -24.62 3.36 6.78
C THR A 136 -24.04 2.81 5.49
N LEU A 137 -22.76 3.03 5.27
CA LEU A 137 -21.97 2.51 4.17
C LEU A 137 -20.87 1.61 4.71
N SER A 138 -20.48 0.60 3.93
CA SER A 138 -19.27 -0.17 4.16
C SER A 138 -18.14 0.47 3.36
N LEU A 139 -17.23 1.16 4.05
CA LEU A 139 -16.09 1.83 3.45
C LEU A 139 -14.80 1.15 3.91
N ARG A 140 -13.77 1.15 3.07
CA ARG A 140 -12.43 0.73 3.47
C ARG A 140 -11.81 1.77 4.40
N PRO A 141 -10.80 1.41 5.24
CA PRO A 141 -10.00 2.38 5.97
C PRO A 141 -9.41 3.43 5.05
N GLY A 142 -9.44 4.71 5.43
CA GLY A 142 -8.84 5.78 4.65
C GLY A 142 -9.55 7.12 4.76
N VAL A 143 -9.07 8.11 4.02
CA VAL A 143 -9.59 9.48 4.02
C VAL A 143 -10.58 9.67 2.87
N TYR A 144 -11.77 10.15 3.19
CA TYR A 144 -12.86 10.41 2.26
C TYR A 144 -13.27 11.88 2.30
N THR A 145 -13.79 12.36 1.19
CA THR A 145 -14.39 13.70 1.10
C THR A 145 -15.82 13.57 0.59
N ALA A 146 -16.76 14.09 1.36
CA ALA A 146 -18.13 14.25 0.96
C ALA A 146 -18.42 15.71 0.59
N VAL A 147 -19.23 15.91 -0.45
CA VAL A 147 -19.75 17.21 -0.86
C VAL A 147 -21.27 17.17 -0.72
N GLY A 148 -21.82 18.15 0.00
CA GLY A 148 -23.25 18.40 0.11
C GLY A 148 -23.64 19.63 -0.69
N MET A 149 -24.73 19.51 -1.45
CA MET A 149 -25.29 20.58 -2.27
C MET A 149 -26.77 20.75 -1.97
N ARG A 150 -27.23 22.02 -1.86
CA ARG A 150 -28.65 22.34 -1.65
C ARG A 150 -29.00 23.67 -2.30
N THR A 151 -30.04 23.72 -3.10
CA THR A 151 -30.49 24.94 -3.78
C THR A 151 -30.77 26.06 -2.75
N GLY A 152 -30.18 27.25 -2.96
CA GLY A 152 -30.28 28.40 -2.06
C GLY A 152 -29.38 28.34 -0.84
N TYR A 153 -28.45 27.40 -0.78
CA TYR A 153 -27.47 27.25 0.29
C TYR A 153 -26.08 27.12 -0.28
N ARG A 154 -25.08 27.50 0.53
CA ARG A 154 -23.67 27.29 0.21
C ARG A 154 -23.32 25.81 0.29
N ASP A 155 -22.58 25.32 -0.70
CA ASP A 155 -22.08 23.95 -0.70
C ASP A 155 -21.17 23.68 0.50
N VAL A 156 -21.26 22.48 1.05
CA VAL A 156 -20.42 22.03 2.15
C VAL A 156 -19.48 20.93 1.65
N ARG A 157 -18.24 20.99 2.14
CA ARG A 157 -17.23 19.93 1.91
C ARG A 157 -16.73 19.43 3.25
N VAL A 158 -16.90 18.14 3.52
CA VAL A 158 -16.46 17.48 4.76
C VAL A 158 -15.44 16.41 4.39
N THR A 159 -14.24 16.54 4.94
CA THR A 159 -13.21 15.49 4.84
C THR A 159 -13.17 14.75 6.17
N PHE A 160 -13.23 13.42 6.10
CA PHE A 160 -13.25 12.55 7.27
C PHE A 160 -12.41 11.30 7.03
N GLU A 161 -11.95 10.70 8.12
CA GLU A 161 -11.15 9.49 8.09
C GLU A 161 -11.97 8.31 8.63
N VAL A 162 -11.92 7.19 7.93
CA VAL A 162 -12.52 5.92 8.33
C VAL A 162 -11.42 5.02 8.91
N ARG A 163 -11.55 4.68 10.20
CA ARG A 163 -10.60 3.81 10.89
C ARG A 163 -11.30 2.68 11.63
N PRO A 164 -10.70 1.49 11.73
CA PRO A 164 -11.20 0.42 12.60
C PRO A 164 -11.28 0.87 14.06
N ASN A 165 -12.23 0.30 14.80
CA ASN A 165 -12.41 0.52 16.24
C ASN A 165 -12.66 1.99 16.65
N GLN A 166 -13.17 2.79 15.73
CA GLN A 166 -13.61 4.18 16.00
C GLN A 166 -15.08 4.36 15.63
N ASN A 167 -15.70 5.39 16.18
CA ASN A 167 -17.03 5.82 15.76
C ASN A 167 -16.91 6.57 14.42
N ASN A 168 -17.21 5.88 13.34
CA ASN A 168 -17.18 6.44 11.99
C ASN A 168 -18.56 7.04 11.64
N ALA A 169 -18.97 8.10 12.36
CA ALA A 169 -20.18 8.86 12.13
C ALA A 169 -19.85 10.26 11.65
N VAL A 170 -20.45 10.72 10.56
CA VAL A 170 -20.16 12.00 9.93
C VAL A 170 -21.47 12.69 9.52
N GLU A 171 -21.65 13.94 9.93
CA GLU A 171 -22.77 14.80 9.51
C GLU A 171 -22.34 15.66 8.30
N ILE A 172 -23.19 15.71 7.27
CA ILE A 172 -22.97 16.50 6.06
C ILE A 172 -24.27 17.27 5.78
N ARG A 173 -24.27 18.60 6.04
CA ARG A 173 -25.46 19.43 5.89
C ARG A 173 -25.10 20.82 5.39
N CYS A 174 -25.83 21.31 4.39
CA CYS A 174 -25.78 22.71 3.99
C CYS A 174 -26.59 23.57 4.97
N ALA A 175 -25.89 24.38 5.79
CA ALA A 175 -26.51 25.17 6.84
C ALA A 175 -26.56 26.68 6.53
N GLU A 176 -25.71 27.18 5.61
CA GLU A 176 -25.59 28.60 5.29
C GLU A 176 -26.38 28.94 4.05
N ALA A 177 -27.43 29.75 4.18
CA ALA A 177 -28.21 30.26 3.05
C ALA A 177 -27.44 31.34 2.27
N ILE A 178 -27.65 31.41 0.93
CA ILE A 178 -27.05 32.38 0.01
C ILE A 178 -28.01 33.52 -0.23
#